data_42669e1a57279c03a3e856c577fb0d67
#
_entry.id   42669e1a57279c03a3e856c577fb0d67
#
_cell.length_a   1.000
_cell.length_b   1.000
_cell.length_c   1.000
_cell.angle_alpha   90.00
_cell.angle_beta   90.00
_cell.angle_gamma   90.00
#
_symmetry.space_group_name_H-M   'P 1'
#
loop_
_entity.id
_entity.type
_entity.pdbx_description
1 polymer ?
#
loop_
_entity_poly.entity_id
_entity_poly.type
_entity_poly.pdbx_seq_one_letter_code
_entity_poly.pdbx_strand_id
1 'polypeptide(L)'
;LATADVVLYDRLVSPDILRLVNPSARMVYVGKAAGLHTRPQAEIESLLAAFGGEGGTVLRLKGGDPFIFGRGGEEAAALRAAGVSVSVVPGVTAAAGVCADLGIPATHRGVATAVTYMTGHAREGGEGELRECARAAADQATTLVVYMGLATLPTLSSDLIRAGLNPGTPAV
;
A
#
# COMPACT_ATOMS: atom_id res chain seq x y z
N LEU A 1 9.62 11.90 -12.27
CA LEU A 1 9.75 10.89 -13.34
C LEU A 1 10.72 11.34 -14.42
N ALA A 2 10.56 12.54 -14.96
CA ALA A 2 11.37 13.06 -16.09
C ALA A 2 12.85 13.35 -15.75
N THR A 3 13.21 13.44 -14.49
CA THR A 3 14.56 13.78 -14.01
C THR A 3 15.23 12.64 -13.24
N ALA A 4 14.60 11.48 -13.17
CA ALA A 4 15.18 10.33 -12.48
C ALA A 4 16.29 9.70 -13.31
N ASP A 5 17.37 9.31 -12.66
CA ASP A 5 18.49 8.57 -13.26
C ASP A 5 18.29 7.06 -13.11
N VAL A 6 17.69 6.64 -11.97
CA VAL A 6 17.35 5.24 -11.69
C VAL A 6 15.92 5.16 -11.18
N VAL A 7 15.13 4.22 -11.70
CA VAL A 7 13.74 3.98 -11.25
C VAL A 7 13.58 2.52 -10.84
N LEU A 8 13.32 2.29 -9.56
CA LEU A 8 12.92 0.98 -9.04
C LEU A 8 11.38 0.92 -8.98
N TYR A 9 10.78 -0.06 -9.62
CA TYR A 9 9.32 -0.18 -9.73
C TYR A 9 8.83 -1.62 -9.57
N ASP A 10 7.56 -1.77 -9.25
CA ASP A 10 6.92 -3.07 -9.10
C ASP A 10 5.68 -3.22 -10.00
N ARG A 11 5.00 -4.37 -9.89
CA ARG A 11 3.85 -4.73 -10.73
C ARG A 11 2.64 -3.81 -10.57
N LEU A 12 2.53 -3.07 -9.47
CA LEU A 12 1.37 -2.22 -9.20
C LEU A 12 1.45 -0.86 -9.91
N VAL A 13 2.58 -0.56 -10.55
CA VAL A 13 2.74 0.65 -11.37
C VAL A 13 2.21 0.37 -12.77
N SER A 14 1.29 1.22 -13.24
CA SER A 14 0.72 1.03 -14.59
C SER A 14 1.76 1.29 -15.69
N PRO A 15 1.65 0.61 -16.85
CA PRO A 15 2.51 0.88 -18.00
C PRO A 15 2.44 2.34 -18.48
N ASP A 16 1.31 3.00 -18.32
CA ASP A 16 1.14 4.40 -18.72
C ASP A 16 2.01 5.33 -17.89
N ILE A 17 2.12 5.08 -16.60
CA ILE A 17 3.01 5.84 -15.72
C ILE A 17 4.47 5.56 -16.04
N LEU A 18 4.82 4.31 -16.35
CA LEU A 18 6.19 3.95 -16.74
C LEU A 18 6.64 4.66 -18.03
N ARG A 19 5.73 4.95 -18.96
CA ARG A 19 6.02 5.72 -20.17
C ARG A 19 6.38 7.19 -19.93
N LEU A 20 6.07 7.71 -18.73
CA LEU A 20 6.43 9.09 -18.33
C LEU A 20 7.83 9.20 -17.73
N VAL A 21 8.50 8.06 -17.52
CA VAL A 21 9.86 8.03 -16.99
C VAL A 21 10.84 8.52 -18.06
N ASN A 22 11.89 9.22 -17.61
CA ASN A 22 13.00 9.61 -18.46
C ASN A 22 13.48 8.40 -19.27
N PRO A 23 13.50 8.47 -20.62
CA PRO A 23 13.96 7.34 -21.46
C PRO A 23 15.40 6.90 -21.21
N SER A 24 16.24 7.78 -20.66
CA SER A 24 17.63 7.49 -20.29
C SER A 24 17.77 6.89 -18.88
N ALA A 25 16.68 6.84 -18.09
CA ALA A 25 16.73 6.29 -16.74
C ALA A 25 16.97 4.77 -16.75
N ARG A 26 17.79 4.31 -15.82
CA ARG A 26 17.97 2.87 -15.58
C ARG A 26 16.72 2.32 -14.89
N MET A 27 16.00 1.42 -15.56
CA MET A 27 14.79 0.77 -15.03
C MET A 27 15.13 -0.52 -14.29
N VAL A 28 14.69 -0.64 -13.03
CA VAL A 28 14.95 -1.80 -12.16
C VAL A 28 13.62 -2.35 -11.66
N TYR A 29 13.21 -3.51 -12.15
CA TYR A 29 12.02 -4.19 -11.64
C TYR A 29 12.32 -4.90 -10.33
N VAL A 30 11.53 -4.59 -9.28
CA VAL A 30 11.68 -5.16 -7.93
C VAL A 30 10.43 -5.92 -7.44
N GLY A 31 9.42 -6.06 -8.30
CA GLY A 31 8.19 -6.79 -7.98
C GLY A 31 8.35 -8.31 -8.03
N LYS A 32 7.28 -9.01 -7.64
CA LYS A 32 7.20 -10.48 -7.81
C LYS A 32 7.04 -10.79 -9.30
N ALA A 33 7.96 -11.54 -9.87
CA ALA A 33 7.83 -12.09 -11.22
C ALA A 33 7.45 -13.57 -11.15
N ALA A 34 6.57 -14.02 -12.05
CA ALA A 34 6.20 -15.42 -12.14
C ALA A 34 7.43 -16.26 -12.44
N GLY A 35 7.69 -17.29 -11.63
CA GLY A 35 8.83 -18.20 -11.79
C GLY A 35 10.19 -17.68 -11.28
N LEU A 36 10.28 -16.48 -10.74
CA LEU A 36 11.49 -15.93 -10.12
C LEU A 36 11.26 -15.75 -8.60
N HIS A 37 12.34 -15.96 -7.82
CA HIS A 37 12.30 -15.68 -6.39
C HIS A 37 11.88 -14.24 -6.16
N THR A 38 10.88 -14.06 -5.27
CA THR A 38 10.49 -12.74 -4.80
C THR A 38 11.69 -12.09 -4.13
N ARG A 39 12.08 -10.89 -4.56
CA ARG A 39 13.13 -10.14 -3.87
C ARG A 39 12.68 -9.86 -2.44
N PRO A 40 13.45 -10.27 -1.42
CA PRO A 40 13.18 -9.88 -0.04
C PRO A 40 13.20 -8.35 0.08
N GLN A 41 12.43 -7.80 1.02
CA GLN A 41 12.40 -6.35 1.24
C GLN A 41 13.80 -5.77 1.55
N ALA A 42 14.59 -6.49 2.34
CA ALA A 42 15.96 -6.08 2.65
C ALA A 42 16.85 -5.95 1.40
N GLU A 43 16.61 -6.76 0.36
CA GLU A 43 17.34 -6.62 -0.92
C GLU A 43 16.92 -5.34 -1.66
N ILE A 44 15.63 -4.99 -1.62
CA ILE A 44 15.13 -3.74 -2.23
C ILE A 44 15.74 -2.54 -1.51
N GLU A 45 15.77 -2.56 -0.18
CA GLU A 45 16.38 -1.52 0.65
C GLU A 45 17.88 -1.38 0.37
N SER A 46 18.59 -2.49 0.24
CA SER A 46 20.01 -2.50 -0.10
C SER A 46 20.28 -1.92 -1.49
N LEU A 47 19.46 -2.25 -2.49
CA LEU A 47 19.56 -1.69 -3.84
C LEU A 47 19.30 -0.18 -3.85
N LEU A 48 18.27 0.26 -3.13
CA LEU A 48 17.96 1.69 -2.99
C LEU A 48 19.12 2.46 -2.34
N ALA A 49 19.71 1.90 -1.27
CA ALA A 49 20.85 2.50 -0.59
C ALA A 49 22.09 2.55 -1.48
N ALA A 50 22.37 1.48 -2.23
CA ALA A 50 23.50 1.43 -3.16
C ALA A 50 23.38 2.50 -4.24
N PHE A 51 22.24 2.54 -4.96
CA PHE A 51 22.01 3.56 -5.99
C PHE A 51 21.99 4.99 -5.42
N GLY A 52 21.40 5.17 -4.23
CA GLY A 52 21.39 6.48 -3.57
C GLY A 52 22.78 6.97 -3.17
N GLY A 53 23.72 6.05 -2.89
CA GLY A 53 25.12 6.34 -2.60
C GLY A 53 25.96 6.67 -3.84
N GLU A 54 25.54 6.26 -5.04
CA GLU A 54 26.24 6.56 -6.29
C GLU A 54 26.05 8.02 -6.76
N GLY A 55 25.12 8.74 -6.14
CA GLY A 55 24.72 10.09 -6.55
C GLY A 55 23.60 10.03 -7.64
N GLY A 56 23.05 11.20 -7.96
CA GLY A 56 21.94 11.30 -8.89
C GLY A 56 20.57 11.15 -8.20
N THR A 57 19.50 11.09 -9.00
CA THR A 57 18.12 11.00 -8.55
C THR A 57 17.59 9.58 -8.68
N VAL A 58 17.44 8.91 -7.55
CA VAL A 58 16.85 7.55 -7.49
C VAL A 58 15.38 7.65 -7.12
N LEU A 59 14.52 7.06 -7.93
CA LEU A 59 13.08 7.03 -7.72
C LEU A 59 12.62 5.61 -7.38
N ARG A 60 12.03 5.42 -6.20
CA ARG A 60 11.21 4.24 -5.89
C ARG A 60 9.77 4.53 -6.29
N LEU A 61 9.36 4.03 -7.43
CA LEU A 61 8.02 4.24 -7.98
C LEU A 61 7.07 3.13 -7.50
N LYS A 62 5.95 3.54 -6.90
CA LYS A 62 4.97 2.64 -6.26
C LYS A 62 3.57 2.94 -6.75
N GLY A 63 2.70 1.93 -6.79
CA GLY A 63 1.27 2.13 -6.98
C GLY A 63 0.62 2.61 -5.69
N GLY A 64 -0.32 3.54 -5.78
CA GLY A 64 -1.02 4.10 -4.62
C GLY A 64 -0.16 5.07 -3.80
N ASP A 65 -0.39 5.13 -2.49
CA ASP A 65 0.39 5.91 -1.55
C ASP A 65 1.51 5.05 -0.92
N PRO A 66 2.77 5.52 -0.90
CA PRO A 66 3.89 4.72 -0.41
C PRO A 66 3.80 4.39 1.09
N PHE A 67 3.06 5.18 1.87
CA PHE A 67 2.93 5.01 3.32
C PHE A 67 1.66 4.26 3.75
N ILE A 68 0.77 3.92 2.80
CA ILE A 68 -0.43 3.11 3.08
C ILE A 68 -0.21 1.68 2.57
N PHE A 69 0.13 0.76 3.48
CA PHE A 69 0.46 -0.64 3.20
C PHE A 69 1.47 -0.87 2.07
N GLY A 70 2.29 0.16 1.79
CA GLY A 70 3.30 0.17 0.73
C GLY A 70 4.73 -0.05 1.20
N ARG A 71 4.97 -0.28 2.50
CA ARG A 71 6.29 -0.44 3.13
C ARG A 71 7.25 0.74 2.91
N GLY A 72 6.74 1.89 2.44
CA GLY A 72 7.57 3.08 2.21
C GLY A 72 8.25 3.61 3.47
N GLY A 73 7.67 3.40 4.65
CA GLY A 73 8.27 3.74 5.93
C GLY A 73 9.53 2.93 6.22
N GLU A 74 9.54 1.62 5.92
CA GLU A 74 10.69 0.73 6.06
C GLU A 74 11.81 1.15 5.09
N GLU A 75 11.47 1.34 3.81
CA GLU A 75 12.41 1.81 2.77
C GLU A 75 13.04 3.16 3.16
N ALA A 76 12.24 4.12 3.61
CA ALA A 76 12.73 5.43 4.03
C ALA A 76 13.61 5.37 5.29
N ALA A 77 13.30 4.50 6.24
CA ALA A 77 14.13 4.31 7.44
C ALA A 77 15.49 3.70 7.10
N ALA A 78 15.51 2.66 6.25
CA ALA A 78 16.75 2.03 5.79
C ALA A 78 17.66 3.02 5.04
N LEU A 79 17.09 3.84 4.16
CA LEU A 79 17.84 4.85 3.42
C LEU A 79 18.43 5.94 4.33
N ARG A 80 17.65 6.45 5.30
CA ARG A 80 18.16 7.41 6.27
C ARG A 80 19.29 6.83 7.12
N ALA A 81 19.16 5.56 7.53
CA ALA A 81 20.24 4.86 8.25
C ALA A 81 21.51 4.72 7.41
N ALA A 82 21.39 4.62 6.10
CA ALA A 82 22.50 4.61 5.15
C ALA A 82 23.03 6.02 4.79
N GLY A 83 22.51 7.07 5.39
CA GLY A 83 22.93 8.46 5.12
C GLY A 83 22.38 9.02 3.80
N VAL A 84 21.42 8.37 3.18
CA VAL A 84 20.80 8.83 1.92
C VAL A 84 19.64 9.77 2.24
N SER A 85 19.61 10.93 1.58
CA SER A 85 18.50 11.89 1.68
C SER A 85 17.25 11.33 1.01
N VAL A 86 16.10 11.38 1.69
CA VAL A 86 14.84 10.83 1.21
C VAL A 86 13.74 11.86 1.29
N SER A 87 13.03 12.05 0.19
CA SER A 87 11.75 12.74 0.14
C SER A 87 10.65 11.78 -0.31
N VAL A 88 9.46 11.94 0.23
CA VAL A 88 8.30 11.11 -0.13
C VAL A 88 7.25 11.96 -0.78
N VAL A 89 6.82 11.56 -1.96
CA VAL A 89 5.70 12.18 -2.67
C VAL A 89 4.46 11.34 -2.36
N PRO A 90 3.42 11.91 -1.76
CA PRO A 90 2.18 11.19 -1.50
C PRO A 90 1.47 10.81 -2.79
N GLY A 91 0.68 9.74 -2.74
CA GLY A 91 -0.12 9.28 -3.86
C GLY A 91 -1.58 9.06 -3.49
N VAL A 92 -2.42 8.86 -4.50
CA VAL A 92 -3.81 8.47 -4.28
C VAL A 92 -3.84 7.00 -3.87
N THR A 93 -4.17 6.74 -2.61
CA THR A 93 -4.29 5.36 -2.13
C THR A 93 -5.48 4.65 -2.75
N ALA A 94 -5.42 3.32 -2.89
CA ALA A 94 -6.44 2.52 -3.56
C ALA A 94 -7.86 2.77 -3.03
N ALA A 95 -8.02 2.92 -1.71
CA ALA A 95 -9.32 3.23 -1.12
C ALA A 95 -9.92 4.54 -1.65
N ALA A 96 -9.12 5.60 -1.72
CA ALA A 96 -9.59 6.89 -2.23
C ALA A 96 -9.91 6.82 -3.73
N GLY A 97 -9.10 6.10 -4.50
CA GLY A 97 -9.33 5.87 -5.94
C GLY A 97 -10.62 5.11 -6.19
N VAL A 98 -10.82 3.98 -5.53
CA VAL A 98 -12.03 3.14 -5.66
C VAL A 98 -13.28 3.90 -5.22
N CYS A 99 -13.24 4.59 -4.08
CA CYS A 99 -14.34 5.41 -3.61
C CYS A 99 -14.76 6.47 -4.64
N ALA A 100 -13.79 7.15 -5.24
CA ALA A 100 -14.05 8.15 -6.27
C ALA A 100 -14.63 7.54 -7.56
N ASP A 101 -14.10 6.41 -8.00
CA ASP A 101 -14.51 5.70 -9.21
C ASP A 101 -15.96 5.20 -9.10
N LEU A 102 -16.34 4.73 -7.92
CA LEU A 102 -17.70 4.24 -7.62
C LEU A 102 -18.68 5.34 -7.21
N GLY A 103 -18.21 6.58 -7.02
CA GLY A 103 -19.05 7.66 -6.50
C GLY A 103 -19.51 7.46 -5.05
N ILE A 104 -18.79 6.66 -4.26
CA ILE A 104 -19.10 6.33 -2.86
C ILE A 104 -18.10 7.04 -1.96
N PRO A 105 -18.52 8.04 -1.17
CA PRO A 105 -17.60 8.73 -0.28
C PRO A 105 -17.18 7.82 0.89
N ALA A 106 -15.89 7.79 1.22
CA ALA A 106 -15.38 7.07 2.38
C ALA A 106 -15.88 7.68 3.72
N THR A 107 -16.19 8.98 3.74
CA THR A 107 -16.82 9.67 4.86
C THR A 107 -18.05 10.42 4.38
N HIS A 108 -19.11 10.46 5.22
CA HIS A 108 -20.32 11.21 4.90
C HIS A 108 -20.94 11.76 6.19
N ARG A 109 -21.28 13.05 6.19
CA ARG A 109 -21.89 13.69 7.36
C ARG A 109 -23.18 12.96 7.77
N GLY A 110 -23.26 12.57 9.03
CA GLY A 110 -24.41 11.85 9.59
C GLY A 110 -24.44 10.35 9.26
N VAL A 111 -23.45 9.80 8.53
CA VAL A 111 -23.35 8.38 8.20
C VAL A 111 -22.01 7.81 8.69
N ALA A 112 -20.91 8.29 8.13
CA ALA A 112 -19.58 7.80 8.49
C ALA A 112 -18.66 8.98 8.82
N THR A 113 -18.23 9.06 10.06
CA THR A 113 -17.36 10.11 10.59
C THR A 113 -15.90 9.69 10.67
N ALA A 114 -15.62 8.40 10.47
CA ALA A 114 -14.28 7.81 10.52
C ALA A 114 -14.06 6.84 9.37
N VAL A 115 -12.77 6.61 9.05
CA VAL A 115 -12.32 5.58 8.11
C VAL A 115 -11.23 4.78 8.78
N THR A 116 -11.39 3.47 8.83
CA THR A 116 -10.37 2.55 9.33
C THR A 116 -9.77 1.78 8.16
N TYR A 117 -8.46 1.90 7.97
CA TYR A 117 -7.69 1.11 7.03
C TYR A 117 -7.09 -0.11 7.73
N MET A 118 -7.35 -1.29 7.20
CA MET A 118 -6.75 -2.53 7.68
C MET A 118 -6.18 -3.36 6.53
N THR A 119 -5.31 -4.31 6.86
CA THR A 119 -4.83 -5.31 5.90
C THR A 119 -5.59 -6.62 6.10
N GLY A 120 -5.99 -7.26 5.00
CA GLY A 120 -6.55 -8.61 5.02
C GLY A 120 -5.50 -9.71 5.20
N HIS A 121 -4.22 -9.35 5.21
CA HIS A 121 -3.12 -10.26 5.54
C HIS A 121 -2.74 -10.05 7.01
N ALA A 122 -3.33 -10.84 7.91
CA ALA A 122 -2.86 -10.91 9.29
C ALA A 122 -1.45 -11.52 9.34
N ARG A 123 -0.57 -10.98 10.21
CA ARG A 123 0.66 -11.69 10.59
C ARG A 123 0.28 -12.97 11.34
N GLU A 124 1.14 -13.98 11.33
CA GLU A 124 0.99 -15.12 12.24
C GLU A 124 0.83 -14.59 13.67
N GLY A 125 -0.28 -14.94 14.33
CA GLY A 125 -0.64 -14.41 15.67
C GLY A 125 -1.46 -13.12 15.66
N GLY A 126 -1.82 -12.55 14.48
CA GLY A 126 -2.56 -11.28 14.35
C GLY A 126 -4.08 -11.33 14.57
N GLU A 127 -4.60 -12.40 15.19
CA GLU A 127 -6.05 -12.49 15.50
C GLU A 127 -6.55 -11.34 16.38
N GLY A 128 -5.67 -10.78 17.23
CA GLY A 128 -5.98 -9.60 18.05
C GLY A 128 -6.20 -8.35 17.24
N GLU A 129 -5.36 -8.09 16.25
CA GLU A 129 -5.47 -6.93 15.35
C GLU A 129 -6.76 -7.00 14.53
N LEU A 130 -7.12 -8.19 14.04
CA LEU A 130 -8.36 -8.39 13.30
C LEU A 130 -9.60 -8.11 14.17
N ARG A 131 -9.59 -8.52 15.45
CA ARG A 131 -10.68 -8.25 16.39
C ARG A 131 -10.82 -6.78 16.73
N GLU A 132 -9.73 -6.04 16.87
CA GLU A 132 -9.77 -4.59 17.12
C GLU A 132 -10.31 -3.83 15.90
N CYS A 133 -9.86 -4.19 14.69
CA CYS A 133 -10.40 -3.64 13.45
C CYS A 133 -11.89 -3.95 13.28
N ALA A 134 -12.30 -5.18 13.62
CA ALA A 134 -13.70 -5.57 13.56
C ALA A 134 -14.57 -4.82 14.59
N ARG A 135 -14.04 -4.54 15.79
CA ARG A 135 -14.71 -3.69 16.77
C ARG A 135 -14.84 -2.25 16.29
N ALA A 136 -13.79 -1.69 15.69
CA ALA A 136 -13.85 -0.36 15.10
C ALA A 136 -14.87 -0.30 13.95
N ALA A 137 -14.99 -1.36 13.17
CA ALA A 137 -15.96 -1.48 12.08
C ALA A 137 -17.39 -1.76 12.56
N ALA A 138 -17.58 -2.31 13.77
CA ALA A 138 -18.90 -2.47 14.40
C ALA A 138 -19.50 -1.12 14.83
N ASP A 139 -18.68 -0.06 14.93
CA ASP A 139 -19.17 1.29 15.01
C ASP A 139 -19.80 1.69 13.66
N GLN A 140 -21.11 1.83 13.65
CA GLN A 140 -21.91 2.18 12.47
C GLN A 140 -21.52 3.53 11.84
N ALA A 141 -20.73 4.33 12.53
CA ALA A 141 -20.20 5.61 12.03
C ALA A 141 -18.82 5.49 11.36
N THR A 142 -18.31 4.28 11.17
CA THR A 142 -16.98 4.02 10.60
C THR A 142 -17.06 3.24 9.29
N THR A 143 -16.42 3.75 8.25
CA THR A 143 -16.18 2.98 7.03
C THR A 143 -14.93 2.11 7.21
N LEU A 144 -15.07 0.80 7.04
CA LEU A 144 -13.96 -0.13 7.05
C LEU A 144 -13.42 -0.33 5.62
N VAL A 145 -12.12 -0.13 5.46
CA VAL A 145 -11.41 -0.39 4.20
C VAL A 145 -10.40 -1.50 4.41
N VAL A 146 -10.52 -2.57 3.63
CA VAL A 146 -9.63 -3.73 3.74
C VAL A 146 -8.72 -3.82 2.53
N TYR A 147 -7.43 -3.59 2.74
CA TYR A 147 -6.40 -3.79 1.73
C TYR A 147 -5.98 -5.26 1.67
N MET A 148 -5.66 -5.76 0.47
CA MET A 148 -5.18 -7.14 0.26
C MET A 148 -6.14 -8.22 0.79
N GLY A 149 -7.44 -7.89 0.94
CA GLY A 149 -8.44 -8.76 1.55
C GLY A 149 -9.10 -9.76 0.58
N LEU A 150 -8.87 -9.66 -0.73
CA LEU A 150 -9.63 -10.45 -1.71
C LEU A 150 -9.47 -11.97 -1.53
N ALA A 151 -8.25 -12.44 -1.28
CA ALA A 151 -7.97 -13.87 -1.09
C ALA A 151 -8.50 -14.40 0.25
N THR A 152 -8.62 -13.53 1.26
CA THR A 152 -9.07 -13.88 2.61
C THR A 152 -10.53 -13.51 2.87
N LEU A 153 -11.22 -12.96 1.88
CA LEU A 153 -12.56 -12.39 2.02
C LEU A 153 -13.58 -13.29 2.72
N PRO A 154 -13.70 -14.60 2.41
CA PRO A 154 -14.65 -15.46 3.08
C PRO A 154 -14.41 -15.61 4.59
N THR A 155 -13.15 -15.80 4.97
CA THR A 155 -12.73 -15.89 6.38
C THR A 155 -12.89 -14.55 7.08
N LEU A 156 -12.40 -13.48 6.45
CA LEU A 156 -12.50 -12.12 6.96
C LEU A 156 -13.95 -11.71 7.22
N SER A 157 -14.87 -11.96 6.28
CA SER A 157 -16.29 -11.66 6.44
C SER A 157 -16.88 -12.39 7.66
N SER A 158 -16.58 -13.68 7.81
CA SER A 158 -17.03 -14.48 8.95
C SER A 158 -16.47 -13.95 10.28
N ASP A 159 -15.21 -13.53 10.30
CA ASP A 159 -14.55 -13.00 11.48
C ASP A 159 -15.09 -11.63 11.89
N LEU A 160 -15.36 -10.77 10.92
CA LEU A 160 -15.99 -9.45 11.15
C LEU A 160 -17.39 -9.61 11.74
N ILE A 161 -18.22 -10.49 11.19
CA ILE A 161 -19.56 -10.78 11.70
C ILE A 161 -19.47 -11.35 13.13
N ARG A 162 -18.57 -12.31 13.37
CA ARG A 162 -18.33 -12.88 14.70
C ARG A 162 -17.87 -11.85 15.72
N ALA A 163 -17.14 -10.84 15.28
CA ALA A 163 -16.69 -9.72 16.13
C ALA A 163 -17.75 -8.66 16.35
N GLY A 164 -18.92 -8.78 15.74
CA GLY A 164 -20.07 -7.90 15.98
C GLY A 164 -20.48 -7.01 14.82
N LEU A 165 -19.84 -7.13 13.64
CA LEU A 165 -20.30 -6.41 12.45
C LEU A 165 -21.68 -6.93 12.03
N ASN A 166 -22.60 -6.01 11.71
CA ASN A 166 -23.90 -6.38 11.19
C ASN A 166 -23.73 -7.17 9.86
N PRO A 167 -24.27 -8.41 9.74
CA PRO A 167 -24.17 -9.18 8.51
C PRO A 167 -24.83 -8.52 7.29
N GLY A 168 -25.73 -7.57 7.51
CA GLY A 168 -26.34 -6.75 6.46
C GLY A 168 -25.56 -5.50 6.10
N THR A 169 -24.35 -5.29 6.63
CA THR A 169 -23.52 -4.13 6.27
C THR A 169 -23.17 -4.17 4.77
N PRO A 170 -23.50 -3.12 4.01
CA PRO A 170 -23.17 -3.06 2.59
C PRO A 170 -21.64 -3.12 2.39
N ALA A 171 -21.21 -3.86 1.37
CA ALA A 171 -19.83 -3.98 0.96
C ALA A 171 -19.69 -3.79 -0.57
N VAL A 172 -18.58 -3.25 -1.00
CA VAL A 172 -18.26 -2.96 -2.39
C VAL A 172 -16.77 -3.22 -2.65
#